data_777ebf7c776f9a8e26753c812b3bfec5
#
_entry.id   777ebf7c776f9a8e26753c812b3bfec5
#
_cell.length_a   1.000
_cell.length_b   1.000
_cell.length_c   1.000
_cell.angle_alpha   90.00
_cell.angle_beta   90.00
_cell.angle_gamma   90.00
#
_symmetry.space_group_name_H-M   'P 1'
#
loop_
_entity.id
_entity.type
_entity.pdbx_description
1 polymer ?
#
loop_
_entity_poly.entity_id
_entity_poly.type
_entity_poly.pdbx_seq_one_letter_code
_entity_poly.pdbx_strand_id
1 'polypeptide(L)'
;PNNELGSVIIVDDGKEVAQKIAPQMDDSDPDRRVRLQQLPSTVMGSMRWLDRPHMPAGNDSYTYMVENSQGDFAVMVGHYVNGVTHPFEVWINGAEAPRGLGAVAKTLSADMRTYDRGWLELKLQALRKCSGETVEVAMPPTGQIQMVPSVVSAFAQIVHYHAEKVGWLNSEGDTSLVDAMMFRKEPKAGPEGTLSWTVDVMNPSTGDDFVMFVKELEMPDGSRRPYSVWLAGEYPKSFDGLCKLLSIDMRVLDPAWISMKLRKLLSYKEPQGDFLARVPGSDKQASYSSSIAYMAHLLLHRFQRLGIIGAECSVTTSNTFLQADTQAQTAVADR
;
A
#
# COMPACT_ATOMS: atom_id res chain seq x y z
N PRO A 1 -18.30 -33.88 14.32
CA PRO A 1 -19.05 -32.95 13.51
C PRO A 1 -18.10 -32.43 12.43
N ASN A 2 -18.38 -32.88 11.21
CA ASN A 2 -17.59 -32.55 10.05
C ASN A 2 -17.87 -31.09 9.68
N ASN A 3 -16.89 -30.21 9.84
CA ASN A 3 -16.88 -28.93 9.17
C ASN A 3 -16.41 -29.19 7.72
N GLU A 4 -17.34 -29.49 6.86
CA GLU A 4 -17.11 -29.53 5.43
C GLU A 4 -16.83 -28.10 4.96
N LEU A 5 -15.60 -27.83 4.59
CA LEU A 5 -15.19 -26.63 3.84
C LEU A 5 -15.86 -26.71 2.46
N GLY A 6 -17.02 -26.10 2.34
CA GLY A 6 -17.71 -25.98 1.06
C GLY A 6 -16.97 -25.00 0.15
N SER A 7 -16.23 -25.51 -0.83
CA SER A 7 -15.77 -24.72 -1.96
C SER A 7 -16.92 -24.60 -2.96
N VAL A 8 -17.42 -23.41 -3.20
CA VAL A 8 -18.38 -23.15 -4.27
C VAL A 8 -17.60 -22.61 -5.48
N ILE A 9 -17.52 -23.39 -6.53
CA ILE A 9 -17.03 -22.93 -7.84
C ILE A 9 -18.22 -22.32 -8.55
N ILE A 10 -18.20 -21.01 -8.75
CA ILE A 10 -19.17 -20.34 -9.61
C ILE A 10 -18.54 -20.27 -11.00
N VAL A 11 -19.15 -20.98 -11.94
CA VAL A 11 -18.78 -20.93 -13.36
C VAL A 11 -19.81 -20.04 -14.06
N ASP A 12 -19.38 -18.91 -14.57
CA ASP A 12 -20.18 -18.05 -15.44
C ASP A 12 -19.49 -17.99 -16.80
N ASP A 13 -20.22 -18.34 -17.86
CA ASP A 13 -19.77 -18.37 -19.26
C ASP A 13 -18.42 -19.10 -19.51
N GLY A 14 -18.19 -20.22 -18.82
CA GLY A 14 -16.99 -21.05 -19.04
C GLY A 14 -15.69 -20.48 -18.49
N LYS A 15 -15.74 -19.43 -17.68
CA LYS A 15 -14.59 -18.91 -16.93
C LYS A 15 -14.75 -19.19 -15.44
N GLU A 16 -13.68 -19.73 -14.83
CA GLU A 16 -13.62 -19.83 -13.38
C GLU A 16 -13.65 -18.42 -12.77
N VAL A 17 -14.75 -18.06 -12.16
CA VAL A 17 -14.88 -16.86 -11.36
C VAL A 17 -14.50 -17.19 -9.93
N ALA A 18 -13.69 -16.35 -9.31
CA ALA A 18 -13.06 -16.50 -8.00
C ALA A 18 -13.88 -17.31 -7.00
N GLN A 19 -13.29 -18.37 -6.44
CA GLN A 19 -13.85 -19.13 -5.34
C GLN A 19 -14.05 -18.24 -4.12
N LYS A 20 -15.26 -18.12 -3.64
CA LYS A 20 -15.54 -17.54 -2.33
C LYS A 20 -15.29 -18.60 -1.28
N ILE A 21 -14.09 -18.66 -0.73
CA ILE A 21 -13.82 -19.41 0.49
C ILE A 21 -14.16 -18.47 1.64
N ALA A 22 -15.35 -18.60 2.18
CA ALA A 22 -15.74 -17.93 3.40
C ALA A 22 -15.88 -18.95 4.53
N PRO A 23 -14.83 -19.27 5.28
CA PRO A 23 -15.04 -19.70 6.64
C PRO A 23 -15.47 -18.44 7.41
N GLN A 24 -16.65 -18.46 8.03
CA GLN A 24 -16.98 -17.50 9.08
C GLN A 24 -15.99 -17.75 10.24
N MET A 25 -14.81 -17.17 10.14
CA MET A 25 -13.80 -17.27 11.18
C MET A 25 -14.01 -16.10 12.16
N ASP A 26 -14.21 -16.45 13.41
CA ASP A 26 -14.20 -15.49 14.50
C ASP A 26 -12.80 -14.87 14.62
N ASP A 27 -12.71 -13.53 14.67
CA ASP A 27 -11.44 -12.81 14.85
C ASP A 27 -10.78 -13.12 16.20
N SER A 28 -11.50 -13.70 17.15
CA SER A 28 -11.00 -14.15 18.44
C SER A 28 -10.39 -15.56 18.43
N ASP A 29 -10.51 -16.32 17.32
CA ASP A 29 -9.99 -17.68 17.22
C ASP A 29 -8.45 -17.67 17.25
N PRO A 30 -7.80 -18.23 18.30
CA PRO A 30 -6.34 -18.27 18.41
C PRO A 30 -5.69 -19.09 17.30
N ASP A 31 -6.41 -20.05 16.70
CA ASP A 31 -5.92 -20.94 15.65
C ASP A 31 -6.17 -20.38 14.24
N ARG A 32 -6.78 -19.19 14.12
CA ARG A 32 -7.07 -18.57 12.83
C ARG A 32 -5.86 -18.55 11.90
N ARG A 33 -4.68 -18.21 12.42
CA ARG A 33 -3.43 -18.15 11.64
C ARG A 33 -3.05 -19.49 11.01
N VAL A 34 -3.21 -20.58 11.77
CA VAL A 34 -2.91 -21.95 11.29
C VAL A 34 -3.89 -22.34 10.19
N ARG A 35 -5.16 -22.05 10.37
CA ARG A 35 -6.19 -22.37 9.37
C ARG A 35 -6.00 -21.60 8.08
N LEU A 36 -5.70 -20.29 8.17
CA LEU A 36 -5.45 -19.48 6.99
C LEU A 36 -4.19 -19.88 6.22
N GLN A 37 -3.16 -20.41 6.88
CA GLN A 37 -1.97 -20.93 6.20
C GLN A 37 -2.26 -22.16 5.34
N GLN A 38 -3.31 -22.92 5.66
CA GLN A 38 -3.69 -24.13 4.95
C GLN A 38 -4.66 -23.85 3.78
N LEU A 39 -5.21 -22.66 3.68
CA LEU A 39 -6.11 -22.28 2.60
C LEU A 39 -5.34 -21.90 1.34
N PRO A 40 -5.84 -22.30 0.15
CA PRO A 40 -5.30 -21.79 -1.11
C PRO A 40 -5.42 -20.26 -1.16
N SER A 41 -4.38 -19.58 -1.61
CA SER A 41 -4.44 -18.14 -1.75
C SER A 41 -5.22 -17.74 -2.99
N THR A 42 -6.34 -17.04 -2.79
CA THR A 42 -7.15 -16.44 -3.87
C THR A 42 -7.02 -14.92 -3.89
N VAL A 43 -6.10 -14.38 -3.08
CA VAL A 43 -5.98 -12.93 -2.84
C VAL A 43 -5.76 -12.15 -4.14
N MET A 44 -4.90 -12.66 -5.03
CA MET A 44 -4.66 -12.00 -6.31
C MET A 44 -5.86 -12.08 -7.25
N GLY A 45 -6.75 -13.04 -7.07
CA GLY A 45 -8.03 -13.15 -7.79
C GLY A 45 -9.02 -12.04 -7.40
N SER A 46 -8.84 -11.36 -6.26
CA SER A 46 -9.64 -10.20 -5.89
C SER A 46 -9.31 -8.95 -6.72
N MET A 47 -8.19 -8.95 -7.44
CA MET A 47 -7.79 -7.83 -8.28
C MET A 47 -8.59 -7.80 -9.58
N ARG A 48 -9.30 -6.71 -9.83
CA ARG A 48 -9.90 -6.43 -11.14
C ARG A 48 -8.82 -6.07 -12.17
N TRP A 49 -7.82 -5.29 -11.74
CA TRP A 49 -6.67 -4.91 -12.55
C TRP A 49 -5.39 -4.96 -11.72
N LEU A 50 -4.41 -5.68 -12.19
CA LEU A 50 -3.08 -5.74 -11.54
C LEU A 50 -2.36 -4.40 -11.63
N ASP A 51 -2.49 -3.75 -12.78
CA ASP A 51 -1.92 -2.45 -13.06
C ASP A 51 -3.01 -1.44 -13.46
N ARG A 52 -2.62 -0.20 -13.69
CA ARG A 52 -3.54 0.83 -14.20
C ARG A 52 -4.07 0.40 -15.57
N PRO A 53 -5.39 0.29 -15.75
CA PRO A 53 -5.95 -0.06 -17.06
C PRO A 53 -5.56 0.99 -18.10
N HIS A 54 -5.27 0.53 -19.32
CA HIS A 54 -4.98 1.41 -20.45
C HIS A 54 -6.28 1.98 -21.00
N MET A 55 -6.40 3.29 -20.97
CA MET A 55 -7.58 4.03 -21.46
C MET A 55 -7.15 5.14 -22.40
N PRO A 56 -6.99 4.84 -23.72
CA PRO A 56 -6.46 5.79 -24.68
C PRO A 56 -7.36 7.02 -24.90
N ALA A 57 -8.66 6.87 -24.64
CA ALA A 57 -9.64 7.98 -24.70
C ALA A 57 -9.70 8.81 -23.41
N GLY A 58 -8.86 8.48 -22.41
CA GLY A 58 -8.94 9.06 -21.06
C GLY A 58 -9.99 8.37 -20.19
N ASN A 59 -10.17 8.88 -18.99
CA ASN A 59 -11.19 8.45 -18.03
C ASN A 59 -11.77 9.65 -17.29
N ASP A 60 -13.01 9.52 -16.87
CA ASP A 60 -13.63 10.51 -16.00
C ASP A 60 -12.98 10.55 -14.64
N SER A 61 -12.86 11.75 -14.08
CA SER A 61 -12.37 11.95 -12.72
C SER A 61 -13.09 13.09 -12.02
N TYR A 62 -13.17 13.00 -10.68
CA TYR A 62 -13.62 14.10 -9.84
C TYR A 62 -12.43 14.69 -9.10
N THR A 63 -12.35 16.03 -9.12
CA THR A 63 -11.31 16.79 -8.44
C THR A 63 -11.89 17.49 -7.22
N TYR A 64 -11.25 17.31 -6.08
CA TYR A 64 -11.55 18.01 -4.83
C TYR A 64 -10.36 18.87 -4.47
N MET A 65 -10.59 20.16 -4.28
CA MET A 65 -9.57 21.07 -3.74
C MET A 65 -9.52 20.91 -2.21
N VAL A 66 -8.33 20.81 -1.68
CA VAL A 66 -8.06 20.77 -0.24
C VAL A 66 -7.23 22.01 0.08
N GLU A 67 -7.89 22.94 0.72
CA GLU A 67 -7.29 24.21 1.17
C GLU A 67 -7.12 24.12 2.69
N ASN A 68 -5.91 24.30 3.19
CA ASN A 68 -5.61 24.24 4.62
C ASN A 68 -4.32 25.02 4.97
N SER A 69 -4.06 25.19 6.25
CA SER A 69 -2.91 25.94 6.75
C SER A 69 -1.54 25.36 6.39
N GLN A 70 -1.47 24.10 5.95
CA GLN A 70 -0.23 23.44 5.55
C GLN A 70 0.03 23.50 4.04
N GLY A 71 -0.90 24.03 3.25
CA GLY A 71 -0.80 24.16 1.81
C GLY A 71 -2.02 23.62 1.06
N ASP A 72 -2.16 24.04 -0.17
CA ASP A 72 -3.28 23.73 -1.04
C ASP A 72 -2.90 22.65 -2.03
N PHE A 73 -3.80 21.68 -2.22
CA PHE A 73 -3.60 20.60 -3.18
C PHE A 73 -4.92 20.03 -3.68
N ALA A 74 -4.86 19.32 -4.79
CA ALA A 74 -5.99 18.63 -5.39
C ALA A 74 -5.95 17.12 -5.10
N VAL A 75 -7.10 16.55 -4.76
CA VAL A 75 -7.37 15.12 -4.73
C VAL A 75 -8.22 14.77 -5.94
N MET A 76 -7.69 13.94 -6.84
CA MET A 76 -8.39 13.53 -8.06
C MET A 76 -8.72 12.05 -7.98
N VAL A 77 -10.00 11.69 -8.07
CA VAL A 77 -10.46 10.29 -8.05
C VAL A 77 -10.92 9.91 -9.45
N GLY A 78 -10.21 8.99 -10.08
CA GLY A 78 -10.48 8.51 -11.43
C GLY A 78 -11.44 7.33 -11.45
N HIS A 79 -12.29 7.27 -12.49
CA HIS A 79 -13.34 6.28 -12.67
C HIS A 79 -13.11 5.43 -13.91
N TYR A 80 -13.49 4.18 -13.78
CA TYR A 80 -13.77 3.28 -14.89
C TYR A 80 -15.29 3.05 -14.95
N VAL A 81 -15.88 3.30 -16.10
CA VAL A 81 -17.33 3.17 -16.29
C VAL A 81 -17.60 2.01 -17.25
N ASN A 82 -18.32 1.00 -16.77
CA ASN A 82 -18.82 -0.11 -17.57
C ASN A 82 -20.15 -0.57 -16.98
N GLY A 83 -21.21 0.20 -17.24
CA GLY A 83 -22.52 -0.02 -16.61
C GLY A 83 -22.57 0.36 -15.12
N VAL A 84 -21.46 0.24 -14.42
CA VAL A 84 -21.27 0.66 -13.02
C VAL A 84 -20.03 1.56 -12.94
N THR A 85 -20.15 2.65 -12.20
CA THR A 85 -19.01 3.54 -11.92
C THR A 85 -18.10 2.89 -10.86
N HIS A 86 -16.86 2.65 -11.24
CA HIS A 86 -15.86 2.04 -10.38
C HIS A 86 -14.69 3.03 -10.14
N PRO A 87 -14.51 3.56 -8.93
CA PRO A 87 -13.34 4.33 -8.60
C PRO A 87 -12.12 3.39 -8.55
N PHE A 88 -11.09 3.64 -9.35
CA PHE A 88 -9.95 2.72 -9.49
C PHE A 88 -8.59 3.36 -9.24
N GLU A 89 -8.54 4.68 -9.13
CA GLU A 89 -7.33 5.41 -8.84
C GLU A 89 -7.62 6.71 -8.10
N VAL A 90 -6.64 7.15 -7.32
CA VAL A 90 -6.62 8.46 -6.69
C VAL A 90 -5.24 9.08 -6.85
N TRP A 91 -5.20 10.38 -7.14
CA TRP A 91 -4.00 11.15 -7.34
C TRP A 91 -4.00 12.38 -6.45
N ILE A 92 -2.81 12.80 -6.07
CA ILE A 92 -2.56 14.07 -5.38
C ILE A 92 -1.76 14.96 -6.34
N ASN A 93 -2.17 16.20 -6.49
CA ASN A 93 -1.46 17.20 -7.29
C ASN A 93 -1.50 18.55 -6.58
N GLY A 94 -0.39 19.26 -6.60
CA GLY A 94 -0.20 20.57 -6.02
C GLY A 94 1.24 20.75 -5.54
N ALA A 95 1.79 21.95 -5.73
CA ALA A 95 3.15 22.26 -5.29
C ALA A 95 3.30 22.20 -3.76
N GLU A 96 2.21 22.43 -3.05
CA GLU A 96 2.13 22.43 -1.59
C GLU A 96 1.58 21.15 -1.00
N ALA A 97 1.35 20.11 -1.85
CA ALA A 97 0.90 18.82 -1.38
C ALA A 97 1.89 18.24 -0.36
N PRO A 98 1.42 17.72 0.78
CA PRO A 98 2.30 17.15 1.79
C PRO A 98 3.15 16.02 1.21
N ARG A 99 4.44 16.08 1.45
CA ARG A 99 5.43 15.09 0.99
C ARG A 99 5.01 13.70 1.48
N GLY A 100 5.04 12.70 0.60
CA GLY A 100 4.63 11.33 0.89
C GLY A 100 3.13 11.05 0.76
N LEU A 101 2.24 12.06 0.73
CA LEU A 101 0.81 11.83 0.55
C LEU A 101 0.50 11.17 -0.80
N GLY A 102 1.29 11.48 -1.84
CA GLY A 102 1.22 10.81 -3.13
C GLY A 102 1.51 9.30 -3.07
N ALA A 103 2.35 8.84 -2.15
CA ALA A 103 2.59 7.40 -1.95
C ALA A 103 1.40 6.73 -1.25
N VAL A 104 0.75 7.41 -0.31
CA VAL A 104 -0.52 6.94 0.27
C VAL A 104 -1.56 6.78 -0.83
N ALA A 105 -1.73 7.79 -1.68
CA ALA A 105 -2.65 7.76 -2.82
C ALA A 105 -2.30 6.62 -3.81
N LYS A 106 -1.03 6.44 -4.16
CA LYS A 106 -0.56 5.35 -5.05
C LYS A 106 -0.86 3.97 -4.47
N THR A 107 -0.66 3.78 -3.18
CA THR A 107 -0.94 2.52 -2.49
C THR A 107 -2.44 2.26 -2.43
N LEU A 108 -3.23 3.28 -2.08
CA LEU A 108 -4.69 3.21 -2.05
C LEU A 108 -5.30 2.95 -3.43
N SER A 109 -4.72 3.53 -4.50
CA SER A 109 -5.14 3.25 -5.88
C SER A 109 -5.03 1.76 -6.23
N ALA A 110 -4.02 1.07 -5.71
CA ALA A 110 -3.92 -0.38 -5.90
C ALA A 110 -5.03 -1.13 -5.14
N ASP A 111 -5.44 -0.64 -3.95
CA ASP A 111 -6.58 -1.19 -3.20
C ASP A 111 -7.91 -0.95 -3.93
N MET A 112 -8.08 0.23 -4.53
CA MET A 112 -9.27 0.58 -5.32
C MET A 112 -9.43 -0.28 -6.58
N ARG A 113 -8.39 -0.96 -7.05
CA ARG A 113 -8.44 -1.87 -8.21
C ARG A 113 -8.89 -3.29 -7.86
N THR A 114 -9.27 -3.54 -6.63
CA THR A 114 -9.87 -4.81 -6.21
C THR A 114 -11.39 -4.78 -6.34
N TYR A 115 -12.00 -5.97 -6.38
CA TYR A 115 -13.44 -6.10 -6.20
C TYR A 115 -13.85 -5.98 -4.74
N ASP A 116 -12.90 -6.09 -3.81
CA ASP A 116 -13.12 -6.14 -2.37
C ASP A 116 -13.42 -4.75 -1.79
N ARG A 117 -14.70 -4.46 -1.63
CA ARG A 117 -15.18 -3.20 -1.07
C ARG A 117 -14.93 -3.09 0.42
N GLY A 118 -15.02 -4.21 1.13
CA GLY A 118 -14.71 -4.28 2.56
C GLY A 118 -13.24 -3.97 2.84
N TRP A 119 -12.35 -4.37 1.93
CA TRP A 119 -10.94 -4.02 2.00
C TRP A 119 -10.70 -2.51 1.87
N LEU A 120 -11.31 -1.88 0.86
CA LEU A 120 -11.19 -0.43 0.67
C LEU A 120 -11.75 0.32 1.88
N GLU A 121 -12.90 -0.07 2.40
CA GLU A 121 -13.51 0.52 3.59
C GLU A 121 -12.58 0.40 4.81
N LEU A 122 -12.00 -0.79 5.05
CA LEU A 122 -11.03 -1.01 6.14
C LEU A 122 -9.84 -0.05 6.05
N LYS A 123 -9.30 0.13 4.84
CA LYS A 123 -8.17 1.04 4.58
C LYS A 123 -8.54 2.50 4.83
N LEU A 124 -9.67 2.95 4.30
CA LEU A 124 -10.14 4.32 4.47
C LEU A 124 -10.44 4.63 5.95
N GLN A 125 -11.09 3.71 6.66
CA GLN A 125 -11.33 3.85 8.11
C GLN A 125 -10.03 3.94 8.91
N ALA A 126 -9.00 3.19 8.51
CA ALA A 126 -7.70 3.24 9.16
C ALA A 126 -7.00 4.59 8.93
N LEU A 127 -7.03 5.11 7.69
CA LEU A 127 -6.45 6.41 7.36
C LEU A 127 -7.18 7.57 8.03
N ARG A 128 -8.51 7.53 8.12
CA ARG A 128 -9.31 8.56 8.83
C ARG A 128 -8.90 8.74 10.29
N LYS A 129 -8.29 7.73 10.90
CA LYS A 129 -7.80 7.73 12.29
C LYS A 129 -6.30 8.09 12.38
N CYS A 130 -5.65 8.45 11.28
CA CYS A 130 -4.26 8.90 11.33
C CYS A 130 -4.19 10.24 12.04
N SER A 131 -3.46 10.26 13.13
CA SER A 131 -3.15 11.48 13.88
C SER A 131 -1.94 12.17 13.25
N GLY A 132 -1.88 13.47 13.40
CA GLY A 132 -0.79 14.31 12.94
C GLY A 132 -1.02 15.75 13.41
N GLU A 133 -0.62 16.68 12.62
CA GLU A 133 -0.98 18.08 12.84
C GLU A 133 -2.45 18.26 12.40
N THR A 134 -3.26 18.78 13.33
CA THR A 134 -4.68 19.04 13.10
C THR A 134 -4.84 20.16 12.08
N VAL A 135 -5.71 19.97 11.10
CA VAL A 135 -5.97 20.94 10.02
C VAL A 135 -7.46 21.26 9.91
N GLU A 136 -7.76 22.48 9.51
CA GLU A 136 -9.10 22.92 9.15
C GLU A 136 -9.27 22.78 7.63
N VAL A 137 -10.29 22.05 7.20
CA VAL A 137 -10.54 21.76 5.79
C VAL A 137 -12.02 21.90 5.49
N ALA A 138 -12.34 22.51 4.35
CA ALA A 138 -13.69 22.54 3.81
C ALA A 138 -14.06 21.16 3.25
N MET A 139 -14.95 20.44 3.95
CA MET A 139 -15.27 19.06 3.62
C MET A 139 -16.51 18.92 2.75
N PRO A 140 -16.50 18.03 1.72
CA PRO A 140 -17.68 17.73 0.96
C PRO A 140 -18.75 17.03 1.83
N PRO A 141 -20.06 17.12 1.48
CA PRO A 141 -20.62 17.81 0.31
C PRO A 141 -20.86 19.32 0.51
N THR A 142 -20.89 19.80 1.74
CA THR A 142 -21.40 21.13 2.09
C THR A 142 -20.34 22.23 2.01
N GLY A 143 -19.06 21.88 1.96
CA GLY A 143 -17.96 22.84 2.07
C GLY A 143 -17.81 23.45 3.47
N GLN A 144 -18.46 22.85 4.48
CA GLN A 144 -18.27 23.28 5.87
C GLN A 144 -16.84 23.00 6.32
N ILE A 145 -16.22 23.99 6.95
CA ILE A 145 -14.91 23.84 7.57
C ILE A 145 -15.02 22.87 8.76
N GLN A 146 -14.21 21.84 8.73
CA GLN A 146 -14.10 20.84 9.79
C GLN A 146 -12.66 20.74 10.26
N MET A 147 -12.49 20.60 11.55
CA MET A 147 -11.19 20.30 12.16
C MET A 147 -10.96 18.79 12.09
N VAL A 148 -9.91 18.37 11.38
CA VAL A 148 -9.56 16.96 11.20
C VAL A 148 -8.18 16.64 11.76
N PRO A 149 -7.94 15.39 12.24
CA PRO A 149 -6.71 15.04 12.98
C PRO A 149 -5.42 15.13 12.17
N SER A 150 -5.51 15.15 10.84
CA SER A 150 -4.35 15.30 9.94
C SER A 150 -4.80 15.46 8.49
N VAL A 151 -3.88 15.91 7.63
CA VAL A 151 -4.09 15.97 6.18
C VAL A 151 -4.38 14.57 5.59
N VAL A 152 -3.75 13.52 6.12
CA VAL A 152 -4.04 12.13 5.73
C VAL A 152 -5.48 11.75 6.05
N SER A 153 -5.99 12.19 7.21
CA SER A 153 -7.39 11.98 7.59
C SER A 153 -8.36 12.73 6.67
N ALA A 154 -8.05 13.99 6.32
CA ALA A 154 -8.83 14.77 5.37
C ALA A 154 -8.91 14.08 4.00
N PHE A 155 -7.75 13.68 3.47
CA PHE A 155 -7.65 12.92 2.23
C PHE A 155 -8.54 11.66 2.25
N ALA A 156 -8.44 10.86 3.31
CA ALA A 156 -9.22 9.63 3.45
C ALA A 156 -10.73 9.89 3.54
N GLN A 157 -11.15 10.95 4.21
CA GLN A 157 -12.57 11.33 4.30
C GLN A 157 -13.13 11.76 2.94
N ILE A 158 -12.35 12.49 2.15
CA ILE A 158 -12.74 12.92 0.79
C ILE A 158 -12.91 11.68 -0.12
N VAL A 159 -11.93 10.76 -0.10
CA VAL A 159 -12.01 9.53 -0.91
C VAL A 159 -13.17 8.65 -0.47
N HIS A 160 -13.42 8.54 0.84
CA HIS A 160 -14.55 7.81 1.39
C HIS A 160 -15.89 8.40 0.93
N TYR A 161 -16.07 9.71 1.12
CA TYR A 161 -17.26 10.44 0.64
C TYR A 161 -17.50 10.17 -0.85
N HIS A 162 -16.42 10.24 -1.65
CA HIS A 162 -16.52 10.03 -3.08
C HIS A 162 -16.97 8.59 -3.42
N ALA A 163 -16.38 7.59 -2.78
CA ALA A 163 -16.75 6.19 -3.00
C ALA A 163 -18.20 5.89 -2.58
N GLU A 164 -18.69 6.51 -1.51
CA GLU A 164 -20.11 6.45 -1.12
C GLU A 164 -21.00 7.14 -2.15
N LYS A 165 -20.63 8.34 -2.60
CA LYS A 165 -21.40 9.14 -3.58
C LYS A 165 -21.64 8.37 -4.88
N VAL A 166 -20.65 7.60 -5.35
CA VAL A 166 -20.79 6.78 -6.56
C VAL A 166 -21.37 5.39 -6.30
N GLY A 167 -21.82 5.12 -5.07
CA GLY A 167 -22.45 3.85 -4.67
C GLY A 167 -21.48 2.68 -4.50
N TRP A 168 -20.16 2.94 -4.52
CA TRP A 168 -19.16 1.85 -4.42
C TRP A 168 -19.12 1.23 -3.03
N LEU A 169 -19.21 2.02 -1.95
CA LEU A 169 -19.20 1.52 -0.57
C LEU A 169 -20.59 1.20 -0.01
N ASN A 170 -21.67 1.66 -0.67
CA ASN A 170 -23.04 1.49 -0.17
C ASN A 170 -23.68 0.13 -0.51
N SER A 171 -22.95 -0.76 -1.17
CA SER A 171 -23.44 -2.08 -1.54
C SER A 171 -22.64 -3.17 -0.82
N GLU A 172 -23.31 -4.27 -0.48
CA GLU A 172 -22.63 -5.47 -0.03
C GLU A 172 -21.56 -5.84 -1.05
N GLY A 173 -20.34 -6.06 -0.60
CA GLY A 173 -19.21 -6.34 -1.44
C GLY A 173 -18.45 -7.57 -0.99
N ASP A 174 -17.53 -8.03 -1.80
CA ASP A 174 -16.59 -9.07 -1.45
C ASP A 174 -15.69 -8.61 -0.29
N THR A 175 -15.28 -9.53 0.56
CA THR A 175 -14.37 -9.32 1.70
C THR A 175 -13.20 -10.29 1.69
N SER A 176 -12.90 -10.89 0.55
CA SER A 176 -11.89 -11.95 0.40
C SER A 176 -10.51 -11.57 0.94
N LEU A 177 -10.09 -10.31 0.75
CA LEU A 177 -8.84 -9.79 1.31
C LEU A 177 -8.89 -9.63 2.82
N VAL A 178 -10.01 -9.13 3.35
CA VAL A 178 -10.23 -8.99 4.79
C VAL A 178 -10.24 -10.36 5.46
N ASP A 179 -10.88 -11.34 4.82
CA ASP A 179 -10.96 -12.71 5.34
C ASP A 179 -9.61 -13.44 5.26
N ALA A 180 -8.75 -13.07 4.30
CA ALA A 180 -7.39 -13.59 4.16
C ALA A 180 -6.37 -12.92 5.11
N MET A 181 -6.80 -12.02 6.00
CA MET A 181 -5.91 -11.41 6.99
C MET A 181 -5.71 -12.33 8.20
N MET A 182 -4.48 -12.40 8.70
CA MET A 182 -4.17 -13.09 9.97
C MET A 182 -5.01 -12.54 11.13
N PHE A 183 -5.20 -11.21 11.16
CA PHE A 183 -6.04 -10.51 12.12
C PHE A 183 -6.39 -9.11 11.58
N ARG A 184 -7.61 -8.64 11.84
CA ARG A 184 -8.10 -7.34 11.37
C ARG A 184 -7.48 -6.18 12.15
N LYS A 185 -7.30 -6.35 13.45
CA LYS A 185 -6.67 -5.35 14.33
C LYS A 185 -5.23 -5.76 14.63
N GLU A 186 -4.34 -4.77 14.71
CA GLU A 186 -2.97 -5.02 15.16
C GLU A 186 -2.98 -5.57 16.59
N PRO A 187 -2.29 -6.68 16.85
CA PRO A 187 -2.15 -7.21 18.21
C PRO A 187 -1.49 -6.17 19.12
N LYS A 188 -2.00 -6.03 20.32
CA LYS A 188 -1.36 -5.18 21.32
C LYS A 188 -0.09 -5.86 21.81
N ALA A 189 0.99 -5.09 21.91
CA ALA A 189 2.18 -5.55 22.60
C ALA A 189 1.87 -5.71 24.10
N GLY A 190 2.24 -6.86 24.66
CA GLY A 190 2.19 -7.09 26.09
C GLY A 190 3.35 -6.38 26.83
N PRO A 191 3.41 -6.52 28.18
CA PRO A 191 4.48 -5.92 28.98
C PRO A 191 5.88 -6.47 28.65
N GLU A 192 5.95 -7.68 28.09
CA GLU A 192 7.18 -8.31 27.63
C GLU A 192 7.71 -7.71 26.30
N GLY A 193 6.94 -6.80 25.69
CA GLY A 193 7.29 -6.20 24.41
C GLY A 193 6.89 -7.05 23.20
N THR A 194 7.44 -6.68 22.05
CA THR A 194 7.20 -7.36 20.76
C THR A 194 8.50 -7.37 19.97
N LEU A 195 8.82 -8.50 19.36
CA LEU A 195 9.96 -8.61 18.46
C LEU A 195 9.81 -7.62 17.30
N SER A 196 10.90 -6.88 17.03
CA SER A 196 10.92 -5.86 15.97
C SER A 196 12.30 -5.89 15.28
N TRP A 197 12.29 -5.85 13.96
CA TRP A 197 13.48 -5.53 13.18
C TRP A 197 13.54 -4.02 12.98
N THR A 198 14.68 -3.41 13.27
CA THR A 198 14.87 -1.96 13.20
C THR A 198 15.95 -1.61 12.20
N VAL A 199 15.78 -0.48 11.51
CA VAL A 199 16.76 0.05 10.57
C VAL A 199 16.67 1.57 10.49
N ASP A 200 17.84 2.21 10.44
CA ASP A 200 17.95 3.67 10.27
C ASP A 200 17.78 4.04 8.79
N VAL A 201 17.05 5.11 8.54
CA VAL A 201 16.85 5.70 7.21
C VAL A 201 17.24 7.17 7.29
N MET A 202 18.28 7.53 6.56
CA MET A 202 18.75 8.91 6.46
C MET A 202 18.73 9.33 5.00
N ASN A 203 18.00 10.41 4.69
CA ASN A 203 18.00 11.06 3.39
C ASN A 203 18.43 12.51 3.53
N PRO A 204 19.69 12.82 3.27
CA PRO A 204 20.21 14.19 3.45
C PRO A 204 19.60 15.20 2.45
N SER A 205 19.07 14.73 1.32
CA SER A 205 18.45 15.60 0.31
C SER A 205 17.14 16.21 0.78
N THR A 206 16.43 15.50 1.67
CA THR A 206 15.12 15.93 2.20
C THR A 206 15.14 16.22 3.69
N GLY A 207 16.26 15.92 4.37
CA GLY A 207 16.38 16.04 5.82
C GLY A 207 15.67 14.95 6.60
N ASP A 208 15.28 13.84 5.96
CA ASP A 208 14.68 12.71 6.68
C ASP A 208 15.76 11.98 7.48
N ASP A 209 15.51 11.79 8.77
CA ASP A 209 16.37 11.05 9.69
C ASP A 209 15.48 10.30 10.71
N PHE A 210 15.20 9.02 10.43
CA PHE A 210 14.27 8.25 11.23
C PHE A 210 14.64 6.77 11.31
N VAL A 211 14.12 6.13 12.33
CA VAL A 211 14.20 4.68 12.52
C VAL A 211 12.90 4.04 12.03
N MET A 212 13.01 3.04 11.19
CA MET A 212 11.91 2.19 10.79
C MET A 212 11.88 0.93 11.64
N PHE A 213 10.74 0.68 12.31
CA PHE A 213 10.47 -0.49 13.13
C PHE A 213 9.50 -1.41 12.39
N VAL A 214 9.90 -2.64 12.17
CA VAL A 214 9.04 -3.67 11.56
C VAL A 214 8.76 -4.73 12.61
N LYS A 215 7.53 -4.73 13.15
CA LYS A 215 7.10 -5.74 14.12
C LYS A 215 6.92 -7.08 13.45
N GLU A 216 7.41 -8.12 14.07
CA GLU A 216 7.40 -9.49 13.59
C GLU A 216 6.67 -10.40 14.57
N LEU A 217 5.88 -11.30 14.03
CA LEU A 217 5.18 -12.34 14.76
C LEU A 217 5.86 -13.66 14.51
N GLU A 218 6.08 -14.42 15.57
CA GLU A 218 6.45 -15.83 15.45
C GLU A 218 5.21 -16.65 15.07
N MET A 219 5.34 -17.38 13.98
CA MET A 219 4.28 -18.22 13.46
C MET A 219 4.33 -19.61 14.14
N PRO A 220 3.26 -20.41 14.09
CA PRO A 220 3.22 -21.73 14.72
C PRO A 220 4.29 -22.71 14.24
N ASP A 221 4.82 -22.52 13.04
CA ASP A 221 5.91 -23.30 12.46
C ASP A 221 7.32 -22.80 12.86
N GLY A 222 7.40 -21.81 13.75
CA GLY A 222 8.65 -21.17 14.18
C GLY A 222 9.19 -20.13 13.19
N SER A 223 8.56 -19.93 12.04
CA SER A 223 8.92 -18.85 11.11
C SER A 223 8.52 -17.49 11.68
N ARG A 224 9.12 -16.43 11.15
CA ARG A 224 8.78 -15.06 11.53
C ARG A 224 8.09 -14.36 10.39
N ARG A 225 7.10 -13.51 10.72
CA ARG A 225 6.34 -12.76 9.73
C ARG A 225 6.14 -11.30 10.15
N PRO A 226 6.56 -10.32 9.32
CA PRO A 226 6.22 -8.92 9.52
C PRO A 226 4.71 -8.70 9.48
N TYR A 227 4.20 -7.87 10.37
CA TYR A 227 2.77 -7.54 10.42
C TYR A 227 2.47 -6.06 10.62
N SER A 228 3.46 -5.25 10.98
CA SER A 228 3.28 -3.83 11.20
C SER A 228 4.59 -3.08 11.03
N VAL A 229 4.52 -1.86 10.48
CA VAL A 229 5.65 -0.95 10.33
C VAL A 229 5.34 0.39 10.97
N TRP A 230 6.32 0.94 11.69
CA TRP A 230 6.26 2.19 12.42
C TRP A 230 7.54 3.00 12.19
N LEU A 231 7.44 4.31 12.32
CA LEU A 231 8.57 5.22 12.20
C LEU A 231 8.72 6.06 13.47
N ALA A 232 9.96 6.44 13.77
CA ALA A 232 10.27 7.38 14.84
C ALA A 232 11.48 8.23 14.43
N GLY A 233 11.39 9.54 14.60
CA GLY A 233 12.41 10.52 14.20
C GLY A 233 11.81 11.64 13.34
N GLU A 234 12.64 12.19 12.47
CA GLU A 234 12.30 13.32 11.59
C GLU A 234 11.88 12.81 10.21
N TYR A 235 10.59 12.90 9.91
CA TYR A 235 9.98 12.49 8.63
C TYR A 235 8.63 13.19 8.42
N PRO A 236 8.13 13.31 7.17
CA PRO A 236 6.80 13.86 6.89
C PRO A 236 5.71 13.00 7.54
N LYS A 237 4.82 13.61 8.32
CA LYS A 237 3.76 12.86 9.04
C LYS A 237 2.79 12.11 8.14
N SER A 238 2.69 12.44 6.86
CA SER A 238 1.98 11.66 5.85
C SER A 238 2.51 10.22 5.69
N PHE A 239 3.80 9.97 6.03
CA PHE A 239 4.37 8.62 6.01
C PHE A 239 3.68 7.67 7.00
N ASP A 240 3.13 8.19 8.10
CA ASP A 240 2.35 7.38 9.04
C ASP A 240 1.11 6.76 8.37
N GLY A 241 0.50 7.49 7.42
CA GLY A 241 -0.59 6.96 6.61
C GLY A 241 -0.13 5.80 5.71
N LEU A 242 1.03 5.94 5.06
CA LEU A 242 1.62 4.86 4.27
C LEU A 242 1.95 3.64 5.14
N CYS A 243 2.60 3.85 6.28
CA CYS A 243 2.94 2.79 7.23
C CYS A 243 1.69 2.06 7.73
N LYS A 244 0.59 2.79 7.96
CA LYS A 244 -0.69 2.20 8.35
C LYS A 244 -1.26 1.32 7.24
N LEU A 245 -1.24 1.77 5.98
CA LEU A 245 -1.69 0.96 4.84
C LEU A 245 -0.83 -0.30 4.69
N LEU A 246 0.49 -0.15 4.70
CA LEU A 246 1.42 -1.28 4.57
C LEU A 246 1.28 -2.28 5.73
N SER A 247 1.04 -1.80 6.96
CA SER A 247 0.79 -2.66 8.11
C SER A 247 -0.47 -3.51 7.94
N ILE A 248 -1.51 -2.98 7.31
CA ILE A 248 -2.71 -3.76 6.98
C ILE A 248 -2.39 -4.76 5.86
N ASP A 249 -1.64 -4.35 4.82
CA ASP A 249 -1.22 -5.22 3.72
C ASP A 249 -0.35 -6.41 4.19
N MET A 250 0.56 -6.17 5.15
CA MET A 250 1.42 -7.21 5.73
C MET A 250 0.63 -8.32 6.45
N ARG A 251 -0.58 -8.03 6.91
CA ARG A 251 -1.45 -9.00 7.61
C ARG A 251 -2.18 -9.94 6.66
N VAL A 252 -2.24 -9.64 5.37
CA VAL A 252 -2.73 -10.57 4.36
C VAL A 252 -1.73 -11.70 4.23
N LEU A 253 -2.18 -12.95 4.37
CA LEU A 253 -1.28 -14.12 4.40
C LEU A 253 -0.57 -14.37 3.08
N ASP A 254 -1.20 -14.06 1.95
CA ASP A 254 -0.56 -14.19 0.65
C ASP A 254 0.58 -13.18 0.47
N PRO A 255 1.84 -13.64 0.39
CA PRO A 255 2.98 -12.76 0.23
C PRO A 255 3.00 -12.02 -1.13
N ALA A 256 2.28 -12.50 -2.12
CA ALA A 256 2.14 -11.83 -3.42
C ALA A 256 1.49 -10.45 -3.25
N TRP A 257 0.56 -10.31 -2.29
CA TRP A 257 -0.11 -9.05 -2.02
C TRP A 257 0.85 -7.95 -1.57
N ILE A 258 1.58 -8.17 -0.47
CA ILE A 258 2.54 -7.18 0.03
C ILE A 258 3.70 -6.96 -0.95
N SER A 259 4.15 -8.02 -1.64
CA SER A 259 5.17 -7.91 -2.68
C SER A 259 4.74 -6.96 -3.80
N MET A 260 3.52 -7.10 -4.31
CA MET A 260 2.96 -6.21 -5.33
C MET A 260 2.94 -4.75 -4.83
N LYS A 261 2.49 -4.50 -3.61
CA LYS A 261 2.42 -3.15 -3.02
C LYS A 261 3.80 -2.50 -2.92
N LEU A 262 4.76 -3.22 -2.34
CA LEU A 262 6.12 -2.73 -2.18
C LEU A 262 6.80 -2.45 -3.52
N ARG A 263 6.61 -3.33 -4.52
CA ARG A 263 7.16 -3.13 -5.87
C ARG A 263 6.63 -1.86 -6.54
N LYS A 264 5.34 -1.52 -6.34
CA LYS A 264 4.78 -0.27 -6.87
C LYS A 264 5.40 0.97 -6.22
N LEU A 265 5.95 0.86 -5.01
CA LEU A 265 6.62 1.96 -4.31
C LEU A 265 8.10 2.13 -4.70
N LEU A 266 8.76 1.09 -5.25
CA LEU A 266 10.17 1.18 -5.66
C LEU A 266 10.44 2.32 -6.66
N SER A 267 9.47 2.64 -7.51
CA SER A 267 9.54 3.71 -8.50
C SER A 267 8.93 5.04 -8.03
N TYR A 268 8.61 5.16 -6.73
CA TYR A 268 8.05 6.39 -6.20
C TYR A 268 9.13 7.47 -6.12
N LYS A 269 8.85 8.61 -6.76
CA LYS A 269 9.77 9.76 -6.81
C LYS A 269 9.20 10.91 -5.99
N GLU A 270 10.10 11.60 -5.30
CA GLU A 270 9.80 12.88 -4.66
C GLU A 270 10.65 13.98 -5.29
N PRO A 271 10.14 15.20 -5.44
CA PRO A 271 10.96 16.32 -5.86
C PRO A 271 12.18 16.47 -4.95
N GLN A 272 13.37 16.53 -5.52
CA GLN A 272 14.64 16.62 -4.79
C GLN A 272 14.87 15.50 -3.76
N GLY A 273 14.20 14.35 -3.94
CA GLY A 273 14.27 13.23 -2.99
C GLY A 273 15.39 12.21 -3.26
N ASP A 274 16.12 12.36 -4.37
CA ASP A 274 17.19 11.43 -4.76
C ASP A 274 18.37 11.48 -3.79
N PHE A 275 18.82 10.31 -3.34
CA PHE A 275 19.97 10.18 -2.44
C PHE A 275 20.68 8.85 -2.60
N LEU A 276 21.93 8.78 -2.12
CA LEU A 276 22.71 7.56 -2.09
C LEU A 276 22.53 6.87 -0.74
N ALA A 277 22.22 5.58 -0.77
CA ALA A 277 22.16 4.75 0.44
C ALA A 277 22.70 3.33 0.16
N ARG A 278 22.97 2.58 1.23
CA ARG A 278 23.38 1.18 1.10
C ARG A 278 22.29 0.33 0.47
N VAL A 279 22.70 -0.53 -0.45
CA VAL A 279 21.81 -1.57 -0.96
C VAL A 279 21.56 -2.58 0.16
N PRO A 280 20.28 -2.87 0.50
CA PRO A 280 19.97 -3.81 1.56
C PRO A 280 20.68 -5.16 1.38
N GLY A 281 21.39 -5.61 2.42
CA GLY A 281 22.15 -6.86 2.40
C GLY A 281 23.48 -6.81 1.64
N SER A 282 23.99 -5.64 1.28
CA SER A 282 25.25 -5.45 0.55
C SER A 282 26.01 -4.22 1.09
N ASP A 283 27.33 -4.21 0.89
CA ASP A 283 28.16 -3.04 1.17
C ASP A 283 28.17 -2.02 0.03
N LYS A 284 27.46 -2.31 -1.06
CA LYS A 284 27.34 -1.39 -2.21
C LYS A 284 26.36 -0.27 -1.88
N GLN A 285 26.53 0.85 -2.56
CA GLN A 285 25.60 1.98 -2.54
C GLN A 285 24.85 2.04 -3.88
N ALA A 286 23.61 2.53 -3.83
CA ALA A 286 22.79 2.83 -4.99
C ALA A 286 22.03 4.15 -4.77
N SER A 287 21.60 4.76 -5.86
CA SER A 287 20.72 5.92 -5.84
C SER A 287 19.27 5.48 -5.67
N TYR A 288 18.55 6.14 -4.76
CA TYR A 288 17.12 5.94 -4.52
C TYR A 288 16.38 7.24 -4.77
N SER A 289 15.21 7.15 -5.39
CA SER A 289 14.43 8.31 -5.82
C SER A 289 13.60 8.98 -4.71
N SER A 290 13.55 8.38 -3.52
CA SER A 290 12.90 8.92 -2.33
C SER A 290 13.16 8.03 -1.11
N SER A 291 12.94 8.58 0.09
CA SER A 291 12.96 7.80 1.33
C SER A 291 11.93 6.66 1.30
N ILE A 292 10.78 6.87 0.68
CA ILE A 292 9.73 5.85 0.51
C ILE A 292 10.19 4.72 -0.40
N ALA A 293 10.84 5.02 -1.52
CA ALA A 293 11.40 3.99 -2.40
C ALA A 293 12.45 3.15 -1.65
N TYR A 294 13.31 3.79 -0.85
CA TYR A 294 14.29 3.08 -0.03
C TYR A 294 13.63 2.22 1.06
N MET A 295 12.62 2.72 1.76
CA MET A 295 11.82 1.92 2.70
C MET A 295 11.24 0.66 2.04
N ALA A 296 10.72 0.80 0.83
CA ALA A 296 10.19 -0.34 0.07
C ALA A 296 11.26 -1.38 -0.26
N HIS A 297 12.48 -0.94 -0.62
CA HIS A 297 13.63 -1.84 -0.82
C HIS A 297 14.02 -2.57 0.46
N LEU A 298 14.08 -1.85 1.59
CA LEU A 298 14.39 -2.43 2.91
C LEU A 298 13.35 -3.48 3.31
N LEU A 299 12.06 -3.17 3.16
CA LEU A 299 10.98 -4.10 3.47
C LEU A 299 11.01 -5.35 2.58
N LEU A 300 11.16 -5.19 1.24
CA LEU A 300 11.31 -6.33 0.33
C LEU A 300 12.48 -7.22 0.72
N HIS A 301 13.64 -6.62 1.01
CA HIS A 301 14.81 -7.36 1.47
C HIS A 301 14.52 -8.13 2.77
N ARG A 302 13.82 -7.50 3.74
CA ARG A 302 13.45 -8.19 4.98
C ARG A 302 12.54 -9.38 4.74
N PHE A 303 11.50 -9.24 3.90
CA PHE A 303 10.62 -10.34 3.52
C PHE A 303 11.37 -11.48 2.81
N GLN A 304 12.35 -11.15 1.95
CA GLN A 304 13.23 -12.14 1.30
C GLN A 304 14.11 -12.87 2.32
N ARG A 305 14.72 -12.14 3.24
CA ARG A 305 15.55 -12.70 4.30
C ARG A 305 14.80 -13.66 5.22
N LEU A 306 13.51 -13.44 5.38
CA LEU A 306 12.61 -14.32 6.14
C LEU A 306 12.05 -15.49 5.32
N GLY A 307 12.42 -15.58 4.03
CA GLY A 307 11.96 -16.65 3.14
C GLY A 307 10.48 -16.53 2.73
N ILE A 308 9.84 -15.39 3.00
CA ILE A 308 8.40 -15.18 2.70
C ILE A 308 8.21 -14.85 1.21
N ILE A 309 9.15 -14.12 0.62
CA ILE A 309 9.16 -13.75 -0.81
C ILE A 309 10.41 -14.39 -1.44
N GLY A 310 10.27 -15.03 -2.60
CA GLY A 310 11.39 -15.66 -3.30
C GLY A 310 12.45 -14.66 -3.79
N ALA A 311 13.69 -15.11 -3.92
CA ALA A 311 14.84 -14.31 -4.32
C ALA A 311 14.74 -13.73 -5.76
N GLU A 312 13.95 -14.33 -6.65
CA GLU A 312 13.73 -13.85 -8.03
C GLU A 312 13.00 -12.49 -8.11
N CYS A 313 12.59 -11.98 -6.97
CA CYS A 313 12.01 -10.65 -6.82
C CYS A 313 13.04 -9.52 -6.68
N SER A 314 14.33 -9.78 -6.82
CA SER A 314 15.34 -8.72 -6.85
C SER A 314 15.19 -7.88 -8.12
N VAL A 315 14.85 -6.62 -7.95
CA VAL A 315 14.79 -5.64 -9.03
C VAL A 315 16.19 -5.53 -9.65
N THR A 316 16.30 -5.89 -10.91
CA THR A 316 17.40 -5.43 -11.74
C THR A 316 17.27 -3.91 -11.81
N THR A 317 18.02 -3.20 -11.00
CA THR A 317 18.24 -1.77 -11.18
C THR A 317 18.79 -1.61 -12.58
N SER A 318 18.01 -1.00 -13.47
CA SER A 318 18.40 -0.75 -14.86
C SER A 318 19.57 0.23 -14.89
N ASN A 319 20.77 -0.25 -14.64
CA ASN A 319 22.03 0.42 -14.99
C ASN A 319 22.39 0.23 -16.48
N THR A 320 21.38 -0.03 -17.32
CA THR A 320 21.61 -0.29 -18.75
C THR A 320 21.78 0.98 -19.57
N PHE A 321 21.61 2.17 -18.99
CA PHE A 321 21.74 3.43 -19.73
C PHE A 321 23.15 4.04 -19.73
N LEU A 322 24.10 3.57 -18.91
CA LEU A 322 25.45 4.12 -18.87
C LEU A 322 26.49 3.27 -19.64
N GLN A 323 26.13 2.08 -20.13
CA GLN A 323 27.04 1.26 -20.94
C GLN A 323 26.84 1.41 -22.47
N ALA A 324 25.72 1.99 -22.91
CA ALA A 324 25.49 2.19 -24.35
C ALA A 324 26.26 3.40 -24.92
N ASP A 325 26.55 4.42 -24.13
CA ASP A 325 27.27 5.61 -24.62
C ASP A 325 28.79 5.42 -24.69
N THR A 326 29.36 4.47 -23.97
CA THR A 326 30.82 4.21 -24.01
C THR A 326 31.23 3.37 -25.22
N GLN A 327 30.32 2.58 -25.80
CA GLN A 327 30.61 1.81 -27.03
C GLN A 327 30.37 2.61 -28.32
N ALA A 328 29.54 3.67 -28.25
CA ALA A 328 29.35 4.54 -29.43
C ALA A 328 30.48 5.55 -29.65
N GLN A 329 31.24 5.89 -28.61
CA GLN A 329 32.36 6.83 -28.71
C GLN A 329 33.67 6.18 -29.19
N THR A 330 33.82 4.85 -29.07
CA THR A 330 35.00 4.12 -29.56
C THR A 330 34.89 3.76 -31.05
N ALA A 331 33.69 3.78 -31.63
CA ALA A 331 33.50 3.42 -33.06
C ALA A 331 33.63 4.62 -34.02
N VAL A 332 33.81 5.84 -33.51
CA VAL A 332 33.98 7.06 -34.34
C VAL A 332 35.46 7.51 -34.43
N ALA A 333 36.37 6.89 -33.66
CA ALA A 333 37.79 7.23 -33.65
C ALA A 333 38.64 6.41 -34.62
N ASP A 334 38.06 5.45 -35.34
CA ASP A 334 38.78 4.58 -36.32
C ASP A 334 38.20 4.69 -37.75
N ARG A 335 37.84 5.91 -38.16
CA ARG A 335 37.58 6.22 -39.57
C ARG A 335 38.25 7.50 -40.01
#